data_d9e89294c9c63071c319f513ff78d9b1
#
_entry.id   d9e89294c9c63071c319f513ff78d9b1
#
_cell.length_a   1.000
_cell.length_b   1.000
_cell.length_c   1.000
_cell.angle_alpha   90.00
_cell.angle_beta   90.00
_cell.angle_gamma   90.00
#
_symmetry.space_group_name_H-M   'P 1'
#
loop_
_entity.id
_entity.type
_entity.pdbx_description
1 polymer ?
#
loop_
_entity_poly.entity_id
_entity_poly.type
_entity_poly.pdbx_seq_one_letter_code
_entity_poly.pdbx_strand_id
1 'polypeptide(L)'
;MLNAQWTIFCNFAFMKRHIYIILIVVFALISCKREKRRADLTGIEFDIKIERFDSAFWTLDTMRIEEEFARLKAEHPDITPIYTENVVRFGHPDSAITHDTYKLFRANKEVGELYEDALKIYTDMSDIEADLTTAFRRAKYFLPQFTTPRVYCHVSGLNQSLIVGEEFISLSIDNYLGSDYPLYKKIGIYNYQRPNMRREKVATDYITAWISSEFSSSIADNLLSDMIRHGKILYIVSVLMPEIEEHIIMGYSEEQWEWVKKNEENMWNALIASKDIYTTSMMIKNQYVGEGPFTKPFTQESPGRAGAWLGWQIVESYMRHNPEISVQQLLQQPDAQVILNNSNYRP
;
A
#
# COMPACT_ATOMS: atom_id res chain seq x y z
N MET A 1 -33.24 11.05 -64.01
CA MET A 1 -31.90 10.78 -63.42
C MET A 1 -31.58 11.72 -62.27
N LEU A 2 -32.46 12.57 -61.76
CA LEU A 2 -32.13 13.50 -60.62
C LEU A 2 -32.42 12.94 -59.20
N ASN A 3 -33.23 11.89 -59.08
CA ASN A 3 -33.63 11.37 -57.73
C ASN A 3 -32.61 10.45 -57.08
N ALA A 4 -31.65 9.85 -57.80
CA ALA A 4 -30.66 8.95 -57.23
C ALA A 4 -29.48 9.68 -56.50
N GLN A 5 -29.16 10.89 -56.94
CA GLN A 5 -28.07 11.67 -56.30
C GLN A 5 -28.45 12.26 -54.93
N TRP A 6 -29.72 12.61 -54.73
CA TRP A 6 -30.19 13.14 -53.44
C TRP A 6 -30.24 12.07 -52.32
N THR A 7 -30.57 10.83 -52.67
CA THR A 7 -30.63 9.73 -51.71
C THR A 7 -29.23 9.34 -51.22
N ILE A 8 -28.21 9.43 -52.07
CA ILE A 8 -26.80 9.14 -51.69
C ILE A 8 -26.26 10.25 -50.79
N PHE A 9 -26.58 11.52 -51.04
CA PHE A 9 -26.13 12.64 -50.19
C PHE A 9 -26.77 12.63 -48.79
N CYS A 10 -28.06 12.30 -48.68
CA CYS A 10 -28.74 12.16 -47.38
C CYS A 10 -28.19 10.98 -46.56
N ASN A 11 -27.87 9.84 -47.18
CA ASN A 11 -27.27 8.71 -46.48
C ASN A 11 -25.84 9.01 -45.97
N PHE A 12 -25.04 9.77 -46.73
CA PHE A 12 -23.71 10.18 -46.35
C PHE A 12 -23.72 11.17 -45.16
N ALA A 13 -24.66 12.10 -45.13
CA ALA A 13 -24.84 13.04 -44.02
C ALA A 13 -25.32 12.33 -42.74
N PHE A 14 -26.24 11.35 -42.90
CA PHE A 14 -26.75 10.54 -41.80
C PHE A 14 -25.67 9.63 -41.22
N MET A 15 -24.84 9.00 -42.04
CA MET A 15 -23.72 8.16 -41.65
C MET A 15 -22.62 8.95 -40.93
N LYS A 16 -22.25 10.15 -41.42
CA LYS A 16 -21.32 11.05 -40.73
C LYS A 16 -21.83 11.45 -39.34
N ARG A 17 -23.09 11.76 -39.18
CA ARG A 17 -23.69 12.12 -37.88
C ARG A 17 -23.64 10.97 -36.88
N HIS A 18 -23.85 9.73 -37.30
CA HIS A 18 -23.74 8.55 -36.44
C HIS A 18 -22.29 8.25 -36.05
N ILE A 19 -21.34 8.45 -36.98
CA ILE A 19 -19.89 8.31 -36.66
C ILE A 19 -19.46 9.34 -35.64
N TYR A 20 -19.90 10.60 -35.70
CA TYR A 20 -19.62 11.61 -34.72
C TYR A 20 -20.24 11.28 -33.35
N ILE A 21 -21.46 10.76 -33.31
CA ILE A 21 -22.13 10.35 -32.08
C ILE A 21 -21.38 9.15 -31.45
N ILE A 22 -20.97 8.17 -32.26
CA ILE A 22 -20.17 7.03 -31.79
C ILE A 22 -18.80 7.50 -31.27
N LEU A 23 -18.13 8.42 -31.97
CA LEU A 23 -16.86 9.01 -31.51
C LEU A 23 -17.03 9.79 -30.19
N ILE A 24 -18.10 10.55 -30.01
CA ILE A 24 -18.41 11.28 -28.79
C ILE A 24 -18.71 10.29 -27.64
N VAL A 25 -19.45 9.23 -27.90
CA VAL A 25 -19.73 8.17 -26.91
C VAL A 25 -18.48 7.40 -26.56
N VAL A 26 -17.61 7.09 -27.52
CA VAL A 26 -16.31 6.45 -27.27
C VAL A 26 -15.39 7.39 -26.48
N PHE A 27 -15.36 8.69 -26.80
CA PHE A 27 -14.60 9.68 -26.02
C PHE A 27 -15.18 9.86 -24.60
N ALA A 28 -16.51 9.80 -24.42
CA ALA A 28 -17.14 9.85 -23.10
C ALA A 28 -16.86 8.58 -22.27
N LEU A 29 -16.72 7.41 -22.91
CA LEU A 29 -16.35 6.16 -22.24
C LEU A 29 -14.87 6.09 -21.88
N ILE A 30 -13.99 6.79 -22.59
CA ILE A 30 -12.56 6.91 -22.27
C ILE A 30 -12.34 7.92 -21.12
N SER A 31 -13.27 8.85 -20.88
CA SER A 31 -13.20 9.87 -19.84
C SER A 31 -13.57 9.36 -18.43
N CYS A 32 -13.95 8.10 -18.29
CA CYS A 32 -14.23 7.48 -16.98
C CYS A 32 -12.97 6.94 -16.27
N LYS A 33 -11.78 7.50 -16.53
CA LYS A 33 -10.70 7.41 -15.54
C LYS A 33 -11.14 8.24 -14.33
N ARG A 34 -11.34 7.58 -13.20
CA ARG A 34 -11.57 8.20 -11.89
C ARG A 34 -10.71 9.46 -11.80
N GLU A 35 -11.34 10.63 -11.66
CA GLU A 35 -10.60 11.90 -11.58
C GLU A 35 -9.92 11.95 -10.21
N LYS A 36 -8.71 11.43 -10.14
CA LYS A 36 -7.90 11.47 -8.92
C LYS A 36 -7.65 12.93 -8.58
N ARG A 37 -7.76 13.30 -7.29
CA ARG A 37 -7.59 14.68 -6.84
C ARG A 37 -6.32 15.29 -7.41
N ARG A 38 -6.45 16.38 -8.15
CA ARG A 38 -5.32 17.11 -8.71
C ARG A 38 -4.54 17.78 -7.59
N ALA A 39 -3.22 17.74 -7.66
CA ALA A 39 -2.32 18.45 -6.77
C ALA A 39 -1.50 19.45 -7.57
N ASP A 40 -1.43 20.67 -7.11
CA ASP A 40 -0.43 21.63 -7.61
C ASP A 40 0.86 21.43 -6.81
N LEU A 41 1.84 20.83 -7.45
CA LEU A 41 3.14 20.53 -6.84
C LEU A 41 4.20 21.62 -7.13
N THR A 42 3.78 22.75 -7.70
CA THR A 42 4.67 23.88 -7.99
C THR A 42 5.31 24.39 -6.69
N GLY A 43 6.64 24.43 -6.66
CA GLY A 43 7.39 24.86 -5.46
C GLY A 43 7.56 23.83 -4.36
N ILE A 44 7.09 22.58 -4.57
CA ILE A 44 7.38 21.46 -3.69
C ILE A 44 8.49 20.62 -4.30
N GLU A 45 9.74 21.00 -4.03
CA GLU A 45 10.93 20.37 -4.62
C GLU A 45 11.76 19.70 -3.54
N PHE A 46 11.73 18.38 -3.52
CA PHE A 46 12.67 17.52 -2.79
C PHE A 46 12.62 16.12 -3.41
N ASP A 47 13.67 15.35 -3.19
CA ASP A 47 13.74 13.94 -3.61
C ASP A 47 13.92 13.04 -2.41
N ILE A 48 13.18 11.94 -2.37
CA ILE A 48 13.37 10.88 -1.41
C ILE A 48 14.58 10.05 -1.84
N LYS A 49 15.46 9.77 -0.87
CA LYS A 49 16.52 8.79 -0.98
C LYS A 49 16.34 7.72 0.06
N ILE A 50 16.46 6.46 -0.38
CA ILE A 50 16.39 5.31 0.51
C ILE A 50 17.78 5.08 1.10
N GLU A 51 17.90 5.23 2.40
CA GLU A 51 19.13 4.94 3.11
C GLU A 51 19.33 3.42 3.22
N ARG A 52 20.43 2.94 2.68
CA ARG A 52 20.76 1.52 2.53
C ARG A 52 21.33 0.94 3.82
N PHE A 53 20.49 0.93 4.88
CA PHE A 53 20.89 0.33 6.15
C PHE A 53 21.16 -1.18 6.03
N ASP A 54 20.47 -1.86 5.11
CA ASP A 54 20.75 -3.26 4.74
C ASP A 54 22.22 -3.48 4.36
N SER A 55 22.75 -2.64 3.48
CA SER A 55 24.14 -2.71 3.03
C SER A 55 25.10 -2.25 4.13
N ALA A 56 24.78 -1.13 4.81
CA ALA A 56 25.62 -0.61 5.89
C ALA A 56 25.82 -1.64 7.01
N PHE A 57 24.73 -2.31 7.42
CA PHE A 57 24.79 -3.36 8.44
C PHE A 57 25.52 -4.61 7.94
N TRP A 58 25.27 -5.06 6.69
CA TRP A 58 25.86 -6.29 6.16
C TRP A 58 27.37 -6.19 5.95
N THR A 59 27.90 -5.02 5.66
CA THR A 59 29.31 -4.81 5.30
C THR A 59 30.22 -4.44 6.47
N LEU A 60 29.73 -4.48 7.72
CA LEU A 60 30.58 -4.21 8.90
C LEU A 60 31.79 -5.13 8.95
N ASP A 61 32.97 -4.58 9.18
CA ASP A 61 34.21 -5.34 9.31
C ASP A 61 34.23 -6.09 10.66
N THR A 62 34.14 -7.40 10.60
CA THR A 62 34.13 -8.26 11.79
C THR A 62 35.44 -8.24 12.60
N MET A 63 36.52 -7.75 11.99
CA MET A 63 37.83 -7.61 12.68
C MET A 63 37.88 -6.36 13.57
N ARG A 64 37.04 -5.35 13.29
CA ARG A 64 36.93 -4.09 14.04
C ARG A 64 35.50 -3.83 14.49
N ILE A 65 34.79 -4.88 14.84
CA ILE A 65 33.33 -4.87 14.98
C ILE A 65 32.83 -3.82 16.00
N GLU A 66 33.55 -3.56 17.08
CA GLU A 66 33.18 -2.54 18.06
C GLU A 66 33.18 -1.13 17.45
N GLU A 67 34.27 -0.78 16.74
CA GLU A 67 34.38 0.51 16.03
C GLU A 67 33.31 0.64 14.93
N GLU A 68 33.05 -0.44 14.21
CA GLU A 68 32.07 -0.47 13.15
C GLU A 68 30.62 -0.31 13.66
N PHE A 69 30.25 -0.93 14.78
CA PHE A 69 28.96 -0.67 15.41
C PHE A 69 28.82 0.75 15.94
N ALA A 70 29.91 1.31 16.52
CA ALA A 70 29.92 2.70 16.96
C ALA A 70 29.71 3.65 15.76
N ARG A 71 30.36 3.37 14.61
CA ARG A 71 30.19 4.13 13.37
C ARG A 71 28.75 3.99 12.83
N LEU A 72 28.24 2.77 12.71
CA LEU A 72 26.88 2.51 12.23
C LEU A 72 25.83 3.24 13.07
N LYS A 73 25.98 3.22 14.39
CA LYS A 73 25.09 3.93 15.32
C LYS A 73 25.21 5.46 15.17
N ALA A 74 26.40 5.98 14.89
CA ALA A 74 26.59 7.41 14.66
C ALA A 74 25.97 7.88 13.32
N GLU A 75 26.06 7.07 12.28
CA GLU A 75 25.48 7.35 10.95
C GLU A 75 23.96 7.13 10.90
N HIS A 76 23.44 6.14 11.64
CA HIS A 76 22.04 5.72 11.68
C HIS A 76 21.53 5.58 13.12
N PRO A 77 21.47 6.69 13.90
CA PRO A 77 21.22 6.62 15.34
C PRO A 77 19.80 6.18 15.72
N ASP A 78 18.85 6.44 14.86
CA ASP A 78 17.43 6.14 15.03
C ASP A 78 17.10 4.65 14.76
N ILE A 79 17.58 4.07 13.67
CA ILE A 79 17.28 2.70 13.29
C ILE A 79 18.19 1.67 13.96
N THR A 80 19.47 1.97 14.19
CA THR A 80 20.44 0.97 14.66
C THR A 80 20.02 0.26 15.95
N PRO A 81 19.62 0.97 17.05
CA PRO A 81 19.18 0.30 18.27
C PRO A 81 17.92 -0.55 18.04
N ILE A 82 16.93 0.03 17.36
CA ILE A 82 15.66 -0.67 17.10
C ILE A 82 15.89 -1.95 16.28
N TYR A 83 16.73 -1.86 15.26
CA TYR A 83 17.04 -3.00 14.42
C TYR A 83 17.77 -4.11 15.19
N THR A 84 18.82 -3.76 15.95
CA THR A 84 19.61 -4.75 16.69
C THR A 84 18.86 -5.40 17.83
N GLU A 85 18.00 -4.65 18.53
CA GLU A 85 17.27 -5.15 19.70
C GLU A 85 15.95 -5.86 19.31
N ASN A 86 15.21 -5.32 18.33
CA ASN A 86 13.83 -5.77 18.07
C ASN A 86 13.70 -6.61 16.80
N VAL A 87 14.51 -6.35 15.77
CA VAL A 87 14.42 -7.06 14.49
C VAL A 87 15.28 -8.31 14.49
N VAL A 88 16.62 -8.15 14.57
CA VAL A 88 17.54 -9.28 14.59
C VAL A 88 17.77 -9.85 15.99
N ARG A 89 17.37 -9.13 17.04
CA ARG A 89 17.37 -9.55 18.46
C ARG A 89 18.76 -9.94 18.97
N PHE A 90 19.78 -9.22 18.54
CA PHE A 90 21.16 -9.42 19.02
C PHE A 90 21.38 -8.75 20.39
N GLY A 91 20.63 -7.69 20.70
CA GLY A 91 20.73 -6.86 21.87
C GLY A 91 21.22 -5.44 21.57
N HIS A 92 21.59 -4.72 22.63
CA HIS A 92 22.04 -3.33 22.51
C HIS A 92 23.29 -3.23 21.61
N PRO A 93 23.37 -2.27 20.67
CA PRO A 93 24.45 -2.19 19.68
C PRO A 93 25.86 -2.04 20.30
N ASP A 94 25.99 -1.46 21.50
CA ASP A 94 27.27 -1.28 22.17
C ASP A 94 27.69 -2.52 23.02
N SER A 95 26.91 -3.61 22.96
CA SER A 95 27.17 -4.81 23.77
C SER A 95 28.14 -5.76 23.06
N ALA A 96 29.13 -6.27 23.77
CA ALA A 96 30.03 -7.31 23.27
C ALA A 96 29.28 -8.57 22.82
N ILE A 97 28.15 -8.93 23.47
CA ILE A 97 27.30 -10.05 23.07
C ILE A 97 26.71 -9.79 21.70
N THR A 98 26.25 -8.58 21.41
CA THR A 98 25.74 -8.18 20.11
C THR A 98 26.81 -8.30 19.04
N HIS A 99 28.04 -7.86 19.32
CA HIS A 99 29.16 -7.95 18.41
C HIS A 99 29.53 -9.41 18.08
N ASP A 100 29.56 -10.28 19.06
CA ASP A 100 29.84 -11.71 18.84
C ASP A 100 28.69 -12.42 18.13
N THR A 101 27.44 -12.07 18.44
CA THR A 101 26.26 -12.58 17.75
C THR A 101 26.27 -12.16 16.27
N TYR A 102 26.66 -10.93 15.97
CA TYR A 102 26.81 -10.47 14.58
C TYR A 102 27.85 -11.29 13.81
N LYS A 103 29.01 -11.60 14.40
CA LYS A 103 30.05 -12.44 13.75
C LYS A 103 29.49 -13.81 13.38
N LEU A 104 28.72 -14.44 14.30
CA LEU A 104 28.08 -15.72 14.04
C LEU A 104 27.01 -15.61 12.94
N PHE A 105 26.22 -14.54 12.96
CA PHE A 105 25.21 -14.26 11.95
C PHE A 105 25.84 -14.08 10.56
N ARG A 106 26.92 -13.30 10.44
CA ARG A 106 27.67 -13.11 9.21
C ARG A 106 28.30 -14.40 8.68
N ALA A 107 28.68 -15.33 9.56
CA ALA A 107 29.24 -16.63 9.17
C ALA A 107 28.18 -17.66 8.76
N ASN A 108 26.89 -17.37 8.96
CA ASN A 108 25.81 -18.26 8.58
C ASN A 108 25.55 -18.22 7.07
N LYS A 109 25.67 -19.34 6.39
CA LYS A 109 25.54 -19.45 4.92
C LYS A 109 24.14 -19.06 4.43
N GLU A 110 23.07 -19.55 5.08
CA GLU A 110 21.69 -19.27 4.63
C GLU A 110 21.35 -17.79 4.77
N VAL A 111 21.82 -17.14 5.84
CA VAL A 111 21.71 -15.70 6.03
C VAL A 111 22.50 -14.95 4.96
N GLY A 112 23.72 -15.41 4.65
CA GLY A 112 24.57 -14.83 3.62
C GLY A 112 23.89 -14.85 2.24
N GLU A 113 23.35 -15.98 1.84
CA GLU A 113 22.62 -16.14 0.58
C GLU A 113 21.42 -15.18 0.50
N LEU A 114 20.63 -15.05 1.58
CA LEU A 114 19.49 -14.12 1.62
C LEU A 114 19.92 -12.65 1.47
N TYR A 115 20.98 -12.22 2.18
CA TYR A 115 21.49 -10.86 2.07
C TYR A 115 22.06 -10.56 0.70
N GLU A 116 22.85 -11.49 0.14
CA GLU A 116 23.43 -11.35 -1.22
C GLU A 116 22.34 -11.23 -2.29
N ASP A 117 21.30 -12.05 -2.20
CA ASP A 117 20.15 -11.98 -3.11
C ASP A 117 19.40 -10.65 -2.97
N ALA A 118 19.14 -10.21 -1.75
CA ALA A 118 18.47 -8.93 -1.48
C ALA A 118 19.29 -7.75 -2.02
N LEU A 119 20.57 -7.67 -1.69
CA LEU A 119 21.46 -6.61 -2.16
C LEU A 119 21.61 -6.59 -3.68
N LYS A 120 21.62 -7.76 -4.32
CA LYS A 120 21.70 -7.89 -5.78
C LYS A 120 20.42 -7.42 -6.48
N ILE A 121 19.24 -7.84 -5.99
CA ILE A 121 17.93 -7.46 -6.55
C ILE A 121 17.68 -5.97 -6.37
N TYR A 122 18.11 -5.41 -5.24
CA TYR A 122 17.91 -4.00 -4.88
C TYR A 122 19.20 -3.17 -5.01
N THR A 123 20.08 -3.50 -5.97
CA THR A 123 21.26 -2.69 -6.29
C THR A 123 20.86 -1.28 -6.74
N ASP A 124 19.80 -1.16 -7.53
CA ASP A 124 19.18 0.09 -7.95
C ASP A 124 17.76 0.15 -7.38
N MET A 125 17.42 1.24 -6.68
CA MET A 125 16.11 1.52 -6.12
C MET A 125 15.51 2.82 -6.66
N SER A 126 16.03 3.35 -7.75
CA SER A 126 15.65 4.67 -8.32
C SER A 126 14.18 4.75 -8.72
N ASP A 127 13.56 3.67 -9.16
CA ASP A 127 12.13 3.57 -9.45
C ASP A 127 11.28 3.72 -8.17
N ILE A 128 11.66 3.02 -7.10
CA ILE A 128 10.99 3.11 -5.78
C ILE A 128 11.17 4.51 -5.20
N GLU A 129 12.39 5.09 -5.28
CA GLU A 129 12.66 6.47 -4.85
C GLU A 129 11.81 7.49 -5.62
N ALA A 130 11.63 7.30 -6.94
CA ALA A 130 10.78 8.17 -7.76
C ALA A 130 9.31 8.11 -7.35
N ASP A 131 8.78 6.90 -7.10
CA ASP A 131 7.42 6.70 -6.63
C ASP A 131 7.21 7.31 -5.24
N LEU A 132 8.13 7.10 -4.30
CA LEU A 132 8.10 7.70 -2.97
C LEU A 132 8.23 9.23 -3.03
N THR A 133 9.10 9.76 -3.89
CA THR A 133 9.23 11.20 -4.11
C THR A 133 7.91 11.81 -4.55
N THR A 134 7.25 11.20 -5.53
CA THR A 134 5.93 11.63 -6.00
C THR A 134 4.91 11.59 -4.87
N ALA A 135 4.86 10.49 -4.12
CA ALA A 135 3.92 10.30 -3.03
C ALA A 135 4.13 11.35 -1.90
N PHE A 136 5.37 11.57 -1.46
CA PHE A 136 5.64 12.52 -0.39
C PHE A 136 5.51 14.00 -0.84
N ARG A 137 5.80 14.34 -2.09
CA ARG A 137 5.46 15.68 -2.64
C ARG A 137 3.94 15.92 -2.60
N ARG A 138 3.13 14.92 -2.99
CA ARG A 138 1.67 15.00 -2.89
C ARG A 138 1.19 15.00 -1.42
N ALA A 139 1.85 14.24 -0.55
CA ALA A 139 1.58 14.29 0.88
C ALA A 139 1.82 15.69 1.46
N LYS A 140 2.89 16.37 1.06
CA LYS A 140 3.16 17.75 1.48
C LYS A 140 2.05 18.72 1.06
N TYR A 141 1.42 18.48 -0.09
CA TYR A 141 0.28 19.27 -0.55
C TYR A 141 -1.02 18.96 0.20
N PHE A 142 -1.36 17.66 0.35
CA PHE A 142 -2.65 17.26 0.93
C PHE A 142 -2.66 17.16 2.45
N LEU A 143 -1.51 16.96 3.05
CA LEU A 143 -1.28 16.69 4.47
C LEU A 143 -0.12 17.56 5.01
N PRO A 144 -0.19 18.90 4.89
CA PRO A 144 0.96 19.79 5.13
C PRO A 144 1.45 19.79 6.58
N GLN A 145 0.67 19.27 7.52
CA GLN A 145 1.04 19.17 8.93
C GLN A 145 2.01 18.00 9.23
N PHE A 146 2.13 17.03 8.32
CA PHE A 146 3.00 15.88 8.55
C PHE A 146 4.41 16.13 8.04
N THR A 147 5.39 15.61 8.79
CA THR A 147 6.81 15.63 8.41
C THR A 147 7.11 14.43 7.52
N THR A 148 7.89 14.67 6.48
CA THR A 148 8.39 13.58 5.64
C THR A 148 9.41 12.77 6.44
N PRO A 149 9.20 11.46 6.65
CA PRO A 149 10.14 10.65 7.40
C PRO A 149 11.42 10.38 6.61
N ARG A 150 12.50 10.04 7.30
CA ARG A 150 13.66 9.37 6.69
C ARG A 150 13.21 7.97 6.22
N VAL A 151 13.73 7.55 5.08
CA VAL A 151 13.33 6.28 4.47
C VAL A 151 14.53 5.35 4.43
N TYR A 152 14.41 4.22 5.13
CA TYR A 152 15.42 3.17 5.16
C TYR A 152 14.93 1.91 4.47
N CYS A 153 15.84 1.05 4.07
CA CYS A 153 15.59 -0.37 3.86
C CYS A 153 16.52 -1.22 4.73
N HIS A 154 16.04 -2.40 5.10
CA HIS A 154 16.79 -3.36 5.89
C HIS A 154 16.52 -4.80 5.40
N VAL A 155 17.23 -5.78 5.96
CA VAL A 155 16.97 -7.22 5.78
C VAL A 155 16.69 -7.80 7.16
N SER A 156 15.51 -8.39 7.34
CA SER A 156 15.07 -8.89 8.66
C SER A 156 15.28 -10.40 8.86
N GLY A 157 15.65 -11.13 7.82
CA GLY A 157 15.59 -12.59 7.80
C GLY A 157 14.17 -13.11 7.73
N LEU A 158 13.27 -12.38 7.03
CA LEU A 158 11.85 -12.69 6.87
C LEU A 158 11.06 -12.69 8.20
N ASN A 159 11.58 -12.01 9.21
CA ASN A 159 11.01 -11.97 10.55
C ASN A 159 10.06 -10.79 10.75
N GLN A 160 10.39 -9.61 10.20
CA GLN A 160 9.63 -8.38 10.37
C GLN A 160 9.68 -7.51 9.12
N SER A 161 8.51 -7.24 8.54
CA SER A 161 8.41 -6.53 7.26
C SER A 161 8.67 -5.03 7.38
N LEU A 162 8.42 -4.43 8.55
CA LEU A 162 8.31 -2.99 8.70
C LEU A 162 8.79 -2.51 10.07
N ILE A 163 9.53 -1.39 10.08
CA ILE A 163 9.82 -0.60 11.27
C ILE A 163 9.28 0.81 11.02
N VAL A 164 8.46 1.31 11.94
CA VAL A 164 8.03 2.72 11.97
C VAL A 164 8.61 3.32 13.25
N GLY A 165 9.50 4.28 13.08
CA GLY A 165 10.03 5.10 14.16
C GLY A 165 9.32 6.45 14.23
N GLU A 166 9.76 7.31 15.12
CA GLU A 166 9.17 8.63 15.30
C GLU A 166 9.36 9.54 14.07
N GLU A 167 10.54 9.49 13.45
CA GLU A 167 10.91 10.31 12.29
C GLU A 167 11.41 9.49 11.09
N PHE A 168 11.25 8.16 11.12
CA PHE A 168 11.70 7.30 10.04
C PHE A 168 10.78 6.11 9.81
N ILE A 169 10.90 5.56 8.61
CA ILE A 169 10.28 4.30 8.22
C ILE A 169 11.30 3.41 7.52
N SER A 170 11.30 2.12 7.83
CA SER A 170 12.16 1.13 7.18
C SER A 170 11.39 -0.09 6.76
N LEU A 171 11.60 -0.54 5.53
CA LEU A 171 10.99 -1.74 4.98
C LEU A 171 12.03 -2.84 4.79
N SER A 172 11.63 -4.06 5.13
CA SER A 172 12.46 -5.25 4.95
C SER A 172 12.39 -5.70 3.50
N ILE A 173 13.45 -5.43 2.72
CA ILE A 173 13.48 -5.72 1.28
C ILE A 173 13.54 -7.22 0.96
N ASP A 174 13.97 -8.05 1.91
CA ASP A 174 13.94 -9.50 1.79
C ASP A 174 12.51 -10.09 1.72
N ASN A 175 11.49 -9.32 2.11
CA ASN A 175 10.10 -9.67 1.90
C ASN A 175 9.59 -9.39 0.46
N TYR A 176 10.43 -8.87 -0.44
CA TYR A 176 10.02 -8.46 -1.79
C TYR A 176 10.99 -8.96 -2.88
N LEU A 177 11.56 -10.16 -2.69
CA LEU A 177 12.50 -10.77 -3.65
C LEU A 177 11.83 -11.41 -4.87
N GLY A 178 10.50 -11.29 -4.97
CA GLY A 178 9.67 -11.87 -6.02
C GLY A 178 8.78 -13.00 -5.49
N SER A 179 7.56 -13.11 -6.04
CA SER A 179 6.53 -14.07 -5.60
C SER A 179 7.00 -15.52 -5.57
N ASP A 180 7.93 -15.88 -6.45
CA ASP A 180 8.44 -17.22 -6.62
C ASP A 180 9.80 -17.46 -5.94
N TYR A 181 10.28 -16.52 -5.13
CA TYR A 181 11.55 -16.68 -4.43
C TYR A 181 11.57 -17.98 -3.60
N PRO A 182 12.54 -18.89 -3.84
CA PRO A 182 12.45 -20.27 -3.35
C PRO A 182 12.36 -20.41 -1.84
N LEU A 183 13.01 -19.49 -1.09
CA LEU A 183 13.03 -19.53 0.37
C LEU A 183 11.63 -19.32 0.94
N TYR A 184 10.78 -18.48 0.33
CA TYR A 184 9.42 -18.23 0.81
C TYR A 184 8.60 -19.52 0.93
N LYS A 185 8.67 -20.38 -0.08
CA LYS A 185 8.00 -21.67 -0.03
C LYS A 185 8.65 -22.62 0.98
N LYS A 186 9.98 -22.62 1.08
CA LYS A 186 10.75 -23.49 2.00
C LYS A 186 10.39 -23.23 3.47
N ILE A 187 10.19 -21.97 3.84
CA ILE A 187 9.84 -21.56 5.22
C ILE A 187 8.33 -21.51 5.48
N GLY A 188 7.49 -21.87 4.50
CA GLY A 188 6.05 -22.01 4.68
C GLY A 188 5.24 -20.72 4.55
N ILE A 189 5.75 -19.68 3.87
CA ILE A 189 4.93 -18.48 3.57
C ILE A 189 3.75 -18.89 2.70
N TYR A 190 2.55 -18.50 3.12
CA TYR A 190 1.31 -18.90 2.48
C TYR A 190 1.19 -18.44 1.03
N ASN A 191 0.55 -19.26 0.22
CA ASN A 191 0.37 -18.99 -1.22
C ASN A 191 -0.35 -17.67 -1.51
N TYR A 192 -1.26 -17.23 -0.65
CA TYR A 192 -2.01 -15.99 -0.82
C TYR A 192 -1.20 -14.74 -0.48
N GLN A 193 -0.11 -14.86 0.30
CA GLN A 193 0.77 -13.75 0.66
C GLN A 193 1.83 -13.48 -0.41
N ARG A 194 2.40 -14.55 -0.99
CA ARG A 194 3.55 -14.45 -1.92
C ARG A 194 3.33 -13.56 -3.15
N PRO A 195 2.13 -13.46 -3.76
CA PRO A 195 1.90 -12.54 -4.87
C PRO A 195 2.20 -11.07 -4.56
N ASN A 196 2.14 -10.67 -3.29
CA ASN A 196 2.47 -9.32 -2.85
C ASN A 196 3.94 -9.12 -2.43
N MET A 197 4.74 -10.19 -2.40
CA MET A 197 6.15 -10.16 -2.05
C MET A 197 7.02 -9.85 -3.27
N ARG A 198 6.75 -8.72 -3.93
CA ARG A 198 7.37 -8.29 -5.18
C ARG A 198 7.67 -6.80 -5.19
N ARG A 199 8.62 -6.40 -6.03
CA ARG A 199 9.18 -5.05 -6.10
C ARG A 199 8.12 -3.95 -6.22
N GLU A 200 7.08 -4.16 -7.01
CA GLU A 200 6.03 -3.18 -7.27
C GLU A 200 5.20 -2.83 -6.03
N LYS A 201 5.27 -3.67 -4.99
CA LYS A 201 4.60 -3.42 -3.71
C LYS A 201 5.41 -2.54 -2.76
N VAL A 202 6.70 -2.41 -2.95
CA VAL A 202 7.60 -1.74 -1.99
C VAL A 202 7.15 -0.31 -1.71
N ALA A 203 7.01 0.53 -2.74
CA ALA A 203 6.63 1.93 -2.55
C ALA A 203 5.24 2.10 -1.93
N THR A 204 4.25 1.29 -2.37
CA THR A 204 2.89 1.33 -1.80
C THR A 204 2.86 0.91 -0.34
N ASP A 205 3.68 -0.07 0.05
CA ASP A 205 3.73 -0.55 1.42
C ASP A 205 4.44 0.44 2.35
N TYR A 206 5.47 1.17 1.87
CA TYR A 206 6.04 2.31 2.61
C TYR A 206 4.98 3.38 2.91
N ILE A 207 4.24 3.82 1.88
CA ILE A 207 3.21 4.87 2.05
C ILE A 207 2.03 4.36 2.89
N THR A 208 1.60 3.12 2.71
CA THR A 208 0.55 2.49 3.53
C THR A 208 0.93 2.46 5.00
N ALA A 209 2.16 2.08 5.31
CA ALA A 209 2.67 2.01 6.67
C ALA A 209 2.78 3.41 7.30
N TRP A 210 3.33 4.37 6.58
CA TRP A 210 3.43 5.75 7.03
C TRP A 210 2.04 6.34 7.33
N ILE A 211 1.10 6.25 6.37
CA ILE A 211 -0.27 6.73 6.60
C ILE A 211 -0.93 6.01 7.77
N SER A 212 -0.70 4.69 7.92
CA SER A 212 -1.30 3.92 9.02
C SER A 212 -0.83 4.38 10.40
N SER A 213 0.41 4.87 10.53
CA SER A 213 0.96 5.40 11.79
C SER A 213 0.35 6.74 12.20
N GLU A 214 -0.20 7.49 11.23
CA GLU A 214 -0.77 8.83 11.45
C GLU A 214 -2.26 8.80 11.87
N PHE A 215 -2.90 7.62 11.90
CA PHE A 215 -4.31 7.53 12.25
C PHE A 215 -4.56 7.61 13.75
N SER A 216 -5.47 8.49 14.13
CA SER A 216 -6.07 8.51 15.47
C SER A 216 -6.97 7.28 15.70
N SER A 217 -7.17 6.91 16.97
CA SER A 217 -8.12 5.85 17.33
C SER A 217 -9.53 6.19 16.88
N SER A 218 -10.28 5.17 16.41
CA SER A 218 -11.72 5.31 16.12
C SER A 218 -12.52 5.52 17.40
N ILE A 219 -13.68 6.20 17.30
CA ILE A 219 -14.63 6.37 18.42
C ILE A 219 -15.23 5.02 18.82
N ALA A 220 -15.55 4.16 17.84
CA ALA A 220 -16.14 2.84 18.06
C ALA A 220 -15.20 1.73 17.61
N ASP A 221 -15.15 0.64 18.39
CA ASP A 221 -14.41 -0.58 18.05
C ASP A 221 -15.35 -1.63 17.48
N ASN A 222 -15.75 -1.48 16.22
CA ASN A 222 -16.61 -2.41 15.50
C ASN A 222 -16.12 -2.65 14.07
N LEU A 223 -16.74 -3.60 13.35
CA LEU A 223 -16.35 -3.95 11.98
C LEU A 223 -16.43 -2.76 11.02
N LEU A 224 -17.48 -1.91 11.12
CA LEU A 224 -17.58 -0.70 10.28
C LEU A 224 -16.36 0.19 10.47
N SER A 225 -15.95 0.41 11.73
CA SER A 225 -14.79 1.24 12.05
C SER A 225 -13.50 0.68 11.44
N ASP A 226 -13.31 -0.65 11.49
CA ASP A 226 -12.15 -1.28 10.86
C ASP A 226 -12.20 -1.18 9.33
N MET A 227 -13.37 -1.43 8.72
CA MET A 227 -13.56 -1.29 7.27
C MET A 227 -13.26 0.14 6.81
N ILE A 228 -13.81 1.14 7.49
CA ILE A 228 -13.60 2.56 7.14
C ILE A 228 -12.15 2.97 7.40
N ARG A 229 -11.51 2.50 8.46
CA ARG A 229 -10.08 2.76 8.71
C ARG A 229 -9.22 2.24 7.57
N HIS A 230 -9.39 0.99 7.15
CA HIS A 230 -8.70 0.44 5.99
C HIS A 230 -9.04 1.20 4.70
N GLY A 231 -10.31 1.53 4.52
CA GLY A 231 -10.78 2.30 3.37
C GLY A 231 -10.13 3.68 3.27
N LYS A 232 -10.00 4.40 4.39
CA LYS A 232 -9.31 5.70 4.46
C LYS A 232 -7.85 5.57 4.07
N ILE A 233 -7.14 4.55 4.60
CA ILE A 233 -5.73 4.30 4.26
C ILE A 233 -5.60 4.08 2.76
N LEU A 234 -6.35 3.13 2.19
CA LEU A 234 -6.29 2.79 0.76
C LEU A 234 -6.65 3.99 -0.13
N TYR A 235 -7.68 4.76 0.25
CA TYR A 235 -8.05 5.98 -0.47
C TYR A 235 -6.92 7.01 -0.45
N ILE A 236 -6.32 7.28 0.72
CA ILE A 236 -5.24 8.27 0.83
C ILE A 236 -4.02 7.81 0.03
N VAL A 237 -3.63 6.52 0.12
CA VAL A 237 -2.55 5.96 -0.70
C VAL A 237 -2.83 6.15 -2.19
N SER A 238 -4.05 5.89 -2.66
CA SER A 238 -4.42 6.10 -4.07
C SER A 238 -4.36 7.57 -4.51
N VAL A 239 -4.64 8.50 -3.60
CA VAL A 239 -4.49 9.95 -3.84
C VAL A 239 -3.02 10.35 -3.91
N LEU A 240 -2.18 9.77 -3.05
CA LEU A 240 -0.75 10.09 -3.00
C LEU A 240 0.03 9.43 -4.15
N MET A 241 -0.40 8.28 -4.62
CA MET A 241 0.25 7.48 -5.67
C MET A 241 -0.68 7.29 -6.89
N PRO A 242 -1.03 8.36 -7.61
CA PRO A 242 -2.06 8.32 -8.65
C PRO A 242 -1.66 7.49 -9.89
N GLU A 243 -0.38 7.25 -10.10
CA GLU A 243 0.13 6.47 -11.22
C GLU A 243 0.10 4.96 -10.95
N ILE A 244 0.01 4.56 -9.67
CA ILE A 244 -0.07 3.14 -9.29
C ILE A 244 -1.50 2.64 -9.44
N GLU A 245 -1.64 1.47 -10.04
CA GLU A 245 -2.94 0.84 -10.25
C GLU A 245 -3.57 0.40 -8.92
N GLU A 246 -4.87 0.61 -8.79
CA GLU A 246 -5.60 0.40 -7.53
C GLU A 246 -5.55 -1.05 -7.03
N HIS A 247 -5.52 -2.02 -7.95
CA HIS A 247 -5.36 -3.42 -7.57
C HIS A 247 -3.99 -3.70 -6.90
N ILE A 248 -2.92 -3.00 -7.32
CA ILE A 248 -1.60 -3.08 -6.69
C ILE A 248 -1.65 -2.47 -5.29
N ILE A 249 -2.30 -1.31 -5.12
CA ILE A 249 -2.50 -0.68 -3.81
C ILE A 249 -3.23 -1.63 -2.86
N MET A 250 -4.32 -2.25 -3.33
CA MET A 250 -5.10 -3.22 -2.54
C MET A 250 -4.32 -4.52 -2.27
N GLY A 251 -3.37 -4.88 -3.12
CA GLY A 251 -2.65 -6.15 -3.08
C GLY A 251 -3.43 -7.29 -3.72
N TYR A 252 -4.22 -7.01 -4.73
CA TYR A 252 -5.00 -7.98 -5.50
C TYR A 252 -4.35 -8.29 -6.85
N SER A 253 -4.63 -9.48 -7.39
CA SER A 253 -4.45 -9.72 -8.81
C SER A 253 -5.54 -8.99 -9.61
N GLU A 254 -5.36 -8.88 -10.94
CA GLU A 254 -6.38 -8.32 -11.83
C GLU A 254 -7.69 -9.11 -11.74
N GLU A 255 -7.63 -10.46 -11.66
CA GLU A 255 -8.80 -11.31 -11.52
C GLU A 255 -9.54 -11.08 -10.20
N GLN A 256 -8.80 -10.92 -9.09
CA GLN A 256 -9.38 -10.62 -7.77
C GLN A 256 -10.02 -9.23 -7.76
N TRP A 257 -9.39 -8.25 -8.45
CA TRP A 257 -9.91 -6.91 -8.59
C TRP A 257 -11.21 -6.89 -9.39
N GLU A 258 -11.27 -7.59 -10.52
CA GLU A 258 -12.49 -7.72 -11.31
C GLU A 258 -13.58 -8.48 -10.53
N TRP A 259 -13.20 -9.50 -9.75
CA TRP A 259 -14.15 -10.24 -8.92
C TRP A 259 -14.84 -9.34 -7.90
N VAL A 260 -14.10 -8.53 -7.13
CA VAL A 260 -14.71 -7.65 -6.10
C VAL A 260 -15.61 -6.60 -6.72
N LYS A 261 -15.22 -6.02 -7.85
CA LYS A 261 -16.05 -5.06 -8.59
C LYS A 261 -17.36 -5.66 -9.07
N LYS A 262 -17.31 -6.88 -9.59
CA LYS A 262 -18.53 -7.60 -10.07
C LYS A 262 -19.44 -8.02 -8.92
N ASN A 263 -18.92 -8.26 -7.75
CA ASN A 263 -19.66 -8.80 -6.60
C ASN A 263 -19.92 -7.76 -5.49
N GLU A 264 -19.71 -6.47 -5.77
CA GLU A 264 -19.83 -5.38 -4.79
C GLU A 264 -21.20 -5.37 -4.09
N GLU A 265 -22.28 -5.35 -4.87
CA GLU A 265 -23.65 -5.40 -4.37
C GLU A 265 -23.93 -6.66 -3.54
N ASN A 266 -23.50 -7.83 -4.03
CA ASN A 266 -23.69 -9.09 -3.33
C ASN A 266 -22.95 -9.11 -1.97
N MET A 267 -21.72 -8.63 -1.91
CA MET A 267 -20.93 -8.53 -0.68
C MET A 267 -21.58 -7.56 0.31
N TRP A 268 -22.06 -6.41 -0.17
CA TRP A 268 -22.75 -5.44 0.66
C TRP A 268 -24.04 -6.01 1.26
N ASN A 269 -24.88 -6.62 0.42
CA ASN A 269 -26.13 -7.24 0.86
C ASN A 269 -25.89 -8.38 1.86
N ALA A 270 -24.85 -9.20 1.65
CA ALA A 270 -24.47 -10.26 2.60
C ALA A 270 -24.03 -9.68 3.96
N LEU A 271 -23.23 -8.61 3.96
CA LEU A 271 -22.80 -7.93 5.17
C LEU A 271 -23.97 -7.34 5.97
N ILE A 272 -24.94 -6.72 5.28
CA ILE A 272 -26.13 -6.15 5.94
C ILE A 272 -27.04 -7.28 6.47
N ALA A 273 -27.22 -8.35 5.71
CA ALA A 273 -28.05 -9.49 6.12
C ALA A 273 -27.48 -10.24 7.34
N SER A 274 -26.15 -10.36 7.45
CA SER A 274 -25.49 -10.99 8.59
C SER A 274 -25.60 -10.17 9.88
N LYS A 275 -25.85 -8.85 9.77
CA LYS A 275 -25.82 -7.87 10.86
C LYS A 275 -24.46 -7.72 11.54
N ASP A 276 -23.38 -8.16 10.89
CA ASP A 276 -22.04 -8.13 11.46
C ASP A 276 -21.40 -6.74 11.44
N ILE A 277 -21.96 -5.80 10.67
CA ILE A 277 -21.37 -4.46 10.45
C ILE A 277 -21.03 -3.73 11.76
N TYR A 278 -21.77 -3.99 12.84
CA TYR A 278 -21.51 -3.39 14.16
C TYR A 278 -20.94 -4.39 15.17
N THR A 279 -20.50 -5.57 14.73
CA THR A 279 -19.88 -6.55 15.64
C THR A 279 -18.58 -6.01 16.22
N THR A 280 -18.35 -6.26 17.50
CA THR A 280 -17.10 -5.97 18.22
C THR A 280 -16.23 -7.22 18.36
N SER A 281 -16.70 -8.37 17.90
CA SER A 281 -15.94 -9.62 17.95
C SER A 281 -14.71 -9.54 17.04
N MET A 282 -13.51 -9.55 17.61
CA MET A 282 -12.25 -9.55 16.89
C MET A 282 -12.17 -10.71 15.90
N MET A 283 -12.66 -11.89 16.29
CA MET A 283 -12.66 -13.06 15.42
C MET A 283 -13.52 -12.84 14.16
N ILE A 284 -14.70 -12.22 14.30
CA ILE A 284 -15.57 -11.92 13.16
C ILE A 284 -14.97 -10.80 12.33
N LYS A 285 -14.51 -9.70 12.96
CA LYS A 285 -13.85 -8.58 12.26
C LYS A 285 -12.69 -9.07 11.38
N ASN A 286 -11.83 -9.94 11.93
CA ASN A 286 -10.70 -10.51 11.18
C ASN A 286 -11.13 -11.37 9.98
N GLN A 287 -12.32 -11.97 9.98
CA GLN A 287 -12.83 -12.72 8.84
C GLN A 287 -13.19 -11.80 7.65
N TYR A 288 -13.49 -10.52 7.87
CA TYR A 288 -13.83 -9.55 6.84
C TYR A 288 -12.62 -8.73 6.35
N VAL A 289 -11.78 -8.25 7.28
CA VAL A 289 -10.71 -7.29 6.97
C VAL A 289 -9.30 -7.85 7.16
N GLY A 290 -9.15 -9.00 7.81
CA GLY A 290 -7.87 -9.65 8.06
C GLY A 290 -7.29 -10.35 6.83
N GLU A 291 -5.98 -10.59 6.85
CA GLU A 291 -5.29 -11.36 5.84
C GLU A 291 -5.80 -12.80 5.75
N GLY A 292 -5.95 -13.30 4.54
CA GLY A 292 -6.41 -14.66 4.30
C GLY A 292 -6.54 -14.98 2.82
N PRO A 293 -6.71 -16.27 2.47
CA PRO A 293 -6.88 -16.67 1.08
C PRO A 293 -8.22 -16.22 0.49
N PHE A 294 -9.22 -16.01 1.33
CA PHE A 294 -10.56 -15.53 0.95
C PHE A 294 -11.24 -14.86 2.15
N THR A 295 -12.29 -14.07 1.89
CA THR A 295 -13.12 -13.44 2.92
C THR A 295 -14.26 -14.39 3.30
N LYS A 296 -14.06 -15.14 4.38
CA LYS A 296 -14.92 -16.25 4.78
C LYS A 296 -16.44 -15.96 4.80
N PRO A 297 -16.91 -14.78 5.32
CA PRO A 297 -18.34 -14.49 5.35
C PRO A 297 -19.00 -14.24 3.99
N PHE A 298 -18.21 -14.02 2.95
CA PHE A 298 -18.73 -13.84 1.60
C PHE A 298 -18.76 -15.16 0.84
N THR A 299 -17.64 -15.56 0.24
CA THR A 299 -17.51 -16.87 -0.44
C THR A 299 -16.05 -17.31 -0.47
N GLN A 300 -15.78 -18.58 -0.78
CA GLN A 300 -14.42 -19.08 -1.00
C GLN A 300 -13.78 -18.54 -2.30
N GLU A 301 -14.57 -17.97 -3.20
CA GLU A 301 -14.11 -17.36 -4.45
C GLU A 301 -13.69 -15.90 -4.25
N SER A 302 -14.12 -15.27 -3.13
CA SER A 302 -13.74 -13.91 -2.82
C SER A 302 -12.24 -13.82 -2.51
N PRO A 303 -11.57 -12.71 -2.81
CA PRO A 303 -10.24 -12.50 -2.27
C PRO A 303 -10.30 -12.28 -0.75
N GLY A 304 -9.15 -12.39 -0.07
CA GLY A 304 -9.02 -11.96 1.32
C GLY A 304 -9.24 -10.45 1.46
N ARG A 305 -9.59 -9.99 2.67
CA ARG A 305 -9.75 -8.56 2.98
C ARG A 305 -10.85 -7.83 2.17
N ALA A 306 -11.83 -8.52 1.61
CA ALA A 306 -12.86 -7.86 0.80
C ALA A 306 -13.71 -6.86 1.62
N GLY A 307 -13.78 -7.01 2.96
CA GLY A 307 -14.35 -5.98 3.85
C GLY A 307 -13.54 -4.67 3.85
N ALA A 308 -12.21 -4.74 3.76
CA ALA A 308 -11.37 -3.55 3.62
C ALA A 308 -11.59 -2.87 2.25
N TRP A 309 -11.77 -3.64 1.19
CA TRP A 309 -12.12 -3.12 -0.13
C TRP A 309 -13.49 -2.43 -0.11
N LEU A 310 -14.53 -3.02 0.50
CA LEU A 310 -15.83 -2.36 0.69
C LEU A 310 -15.69 -1.05 1.48
N GLY A 311 -14.86 -1.04 2.53
CA GLY A 311 -14.52 0.18 3.25
C GLY A 311 -13.94 1.25 2.36
N TRP A 312 -13.09 0.87 1.40
CA TRP A 312 -12.54 1.81 0.41
C TRP A 312 -13.63 2.36 -0.52
N GLN A 313 -14.55 1.53 -1.00
CA GLN A 313 -15.67 2.00 -1.86
C GLN A 313 -16.58 2.98 -1.10
N ILE A 314 -16.85 2.73 0.20
CA ILE A 314 -17.61 3.66 1.05
C ILE A 314 -16.89 5.00 1.18
N VAL A 315 -15.59 4.99 1.52
CA VAL A 315 -14.79 6.21 1.68
C VAL A 315 -14.70 6.98 0.36
N GLU A 316 -14.53 6.29 -0.75
CA GLU A 316 -14.50 6.95 -2.06
C GLU A 316 -15.84 7.58 -2.42
N SER A 317 -16.95 6.89 -2.16
CA SER A 317 -18.28 7.46 -2.31
C SER A 317 -18.47 8.67 -1.41
N TYR A 318 -18.01 8.62 -0.16
CA TYR A 318 -18.02 9.75 0.76
C TYR A 318 -17.28 10.96 0.18
N MET A 319 -16.03 10.78 -0.25
CA MET A 319 -15.20 11.87 -0.78
C MET A 319 -15.72 12.43 -2.11
N ARG A 320 -16.40 11.63 -2.91
CA ARG A 320 -17.05 12.07 -4.15
C ARG A 320 -18.29 12.93 -3.89
N HIS A 321 -19.09 12.59 -2.88
CA HIS A 321 -20.32 13.33 -2.54
C HIS A 321 -20.08 14.55 -1.63
N ASN A 322 -18.88 14.66 -1.05
CA ASN A 322 -18.51 15.76 -0.16
C ASN A 322 -17.18 16.39 -0.64
N PRO A 323 -17.18 17.06 -1.81
CA PRO A 323 -15.96 17.56 -2.45
C PRO A 323 -15.23 18.62 -1.63
N GLU A 324 -15.92 19.28 -0.68
CA GLU A 324 -15.36 20.25 0.25
C GLU A 324 -14.47 19.62 1.33
N ILE A 325 -14.63 18.33 1.60
CA ILE A 325 -13.83 17.62 2.60
C ILE A 325 -12.41 17.38 2.05
N SER A 326 -11.42 17.91 2.76
CA SER A 326 -10.01 17.68 2.42
C SER A 326 -9.54 16.27 2.81
N VAL A 327 -8.41 15.84 2.23
CA VAL A 327 -7.75 14.57 2.62
C VAL A 327 -7.35 14.59 4.10
N GLN A 328 -6.92 15.75 4.60
CA GLN A 328 -6.60 15.94 6.01
C GLN A 328 -7.84 15.78 6.91
N GLN A 329 -8.97 16.36 6.54
CA GLN A 329 -10.23 16.22 7.29
C GLN A 329 -10.72 14.78 7.26
N LEU A 330 -10.58 14.07 6.14
CA LEU A 330 -10.87 12.63 6.05
C LEU A 330 -10.00 11.84 7.03
N LEU A 331 -8.68 12.09 7.06
CA LEU A 331 -7.76 11.43 7.97
C LEU A 331 -8.18 11.62 9.43
N GLN A 332 -8.55 12.83 9.80
CA GLN A 332 -8.92 13.23 11.16
C GLN A 332 -10.34 12.83 11.57
N GLN A 333 -11.24 12.44 10.64
CA GLN A 333 -12.61 12.04 10.97
C GLN A 333 -12.64 10.71 11.75
N PRO A 334 -12.95 10.69 13.06
CA PRO A 334 -12.86 9.47 13.86
C PRO A 334 -14.13 8.61 13.80
N ASP A 335 -15.26 9.17 13.32
CA ASP A 335 -16.55 8.49 13.33
C ASP A 335 -16.85 7.86 11.98
N ALA A 336 -16.75 6.52 11.93
CA ALA A 336 -17.04 5.72 10.76
C ALA A 336 -18.53 5.81 10.34
N GLN A 337 -19.45 6.01 11.30
CA GLN A 337 -20.88 6.13 11.01
C GLN A 337 -21.18 7.45 10.27
N VAL A 338 -20.49 8.53 10.60
CA VAL A 338 -20.60 9.80 9.87
C VAL A 338 -20.18 9.63 8.41
N ILE A 339 -19.07 8.90 8.17
CA ILE A 339 -18.60 8.60 6.81
C ILE A 339 -19.65 7.77 6.06
N LEU A 340 -20.14 6.67 6.67
CA LEU A 340 -21.15 5.82 6.03
C LEU A 340 -22.43 6.59 5.69
N ASN A 341 -22.97 7.35 6.65
CA ASN A 341 -24.24 8.09 6.48
C ASN A 341 -24.16 9.16 5.37
N ASN A 342 -23.01 9.82 5.24
CA ASN A 342 -22.82 10.89 4.27
C ASN A 342 -22.17 10.40 2.95
N SER A 343 -21.88 9.10 2.84
CA SER A 343 -21.28 8.52 1.61
C SER A 343 -22.28 8.37 0.46
N ASN A 344 -23.59 8.29 0.75
CA ASN A 344 -24.62 7.86 -0.21
C ASN A 344 -24.27 6.50 -0.87
N TYR A 345 -23.47 5.66 -0.19
CA TYR A 345 -23.04 4.40 -0.73
C TYR A 345 -24.20 3.40 -0.87
N ARG A 346 -24.47 3.02 -2.11
CA ARG A 346 -25.52 2.07 -2.50
C ARG A 346 -25.02 1.36 -3.77
N PRO A 347 -24.26 0.27 -3.60
CA PRO A 347 -23.73 -0.50 -4.72
C PRO A 347 -24.82 -1.27 -5.46
#